data_a672dc0212b1d0cc9832e426070f83e5
#
_entry.id   a672dc0212b1d0cc9832e426070f83e5
#
_cell.length_a   1.000
_cell.length_b   1.000
_cell.length_c   1.000
_cell.angle_alpha   90.00
_cell.angle_beta   90.00
_cell.angle_gamma   90.00
#
_symmetry.space_group_name_H-M   'P 1'
#
loop_
_entity.id
_entity.type
_entity.pdbx_description
1 polymer ?
#
loop_
_entity_poly.entity_id
_entity_poly.type
_entity_poly.pdbx_seq_one_letter_code
_entity_poly.pdbx_strand_id
1 'polypeptide(L)'
;MWYTLDENNKPVKATSIMEATDWMENNLERKAVKQENIGDIFISTVFLGLDHALNSDVPVLWETMIFGGEHDQYQERYTSYEDALEGHKKALNL
;
A
#
# COMPACT_ATOMS: atom_id res chain seq x y z
N MET A 1 11.07 7.82 -7.03
CA MET A 1 10.02 8.80 -7.34
C MET A 1 8.91 8.71 -6.32
N TRP A 2 8.45 9.85 -5.83
CA TRP A 2 7.40 9.92 -4.81
C TRP A 2 6.05 10.27 -5.44
N TYR A 3 4.98 9.78 -4.84
CA TYR A 3 3.62 9.94 -5.33
C TYR A 3 2.65 10.27 -4.20
N THR A 4 1.57 10.95 -4.56
CA THR A 4 0.38 11.13 -3.75
C THR A 4 -0.78 10.45 -4.47
N LEU A 5 -1.99 10.55 -3.94
CA LEU A 5 -3.18 10.02 -4.62
C LEU A 5 -4.18 11.14 -4.86
N ASP A 6 -4.86 11.09 -6.00
CA ASP A 6 -5.98 11.97 -6.24
C ASP A 6 -7.23 11.45 -5.49
N GLU A 7 -8.36 12.11 -5.66
CA GLU A 7 -9.61 11.74 -4.98
C GLU A 7 -10.16 10.37 -5.41
N ASN A 8 -9.68 9.83 -6.53
CA ASN A 8 -10.08 8.52 -7.04
C ASN A 8 -9.03 7.43 -6.76
N ASN A 9 -8.09 7.70 -5.86
CA ASN A 9 -6.99 6.79 -5.52
C ASN A 9 -6.08 6.48 -6.70
N LYS A 10 -5.96 7.42 -7.63
CA LYS A 10 -5.01 7.31 -8.73
C LYS A 10 -3.70 8.01 -8.36
N PRO A 11 -2.55 7.40 -8.69
CA PRO A 11 -1.25 8.01 -8.36
C PRO A 11 -1.03 9.33 -9.08
N VAL A 12 -0.52 10.30 -8.34
CA VAL A 12 -0.11 11.60 -8.85
C VAL A 12 1.34 11.81 -8.44
N LYS A 13 2.18 12.09 -9.41
CA LYS A 13 3.60 12.32 -9.17
C LYS A 13 3.79 13.53 -8.26
N ALA A 14 4.47 13.35 -7.14
CA ALA A 14 4.78 14.45 -6.23
C ALA A 14 5.94 15.27 -6.78
N THR A 15 5.92 16.57 -6.52
CA THR A 15 6.99 17.47 -6.94
C THR A 15 8.19 17.40 -6.01
N SER A 16 8.00 16.89 -4.80
CA SER A 16 9.06 16.76 -3.80
C SER A 16 8.70 15.69 -2.77
N ILE A 17 9.71 15.26 -2.01
CA ILE A 17 9.52 14.33 -0.88
C ILE A 17 8.59 14.98 0.16
N MET A 18 8.75 16.27 0.41
CA MET A 18 7.93 16.98 1.40
C MET A 18 6.46 16.99 1.02
N GLU A 19 6.14 17.19 -0.27
CA GLU A 19 4.76 17.13 -0.74
C GLU A 19 4.15 15.77 -0.45
N ALA A 20 4.89 14.70 -0.77
CA ALA A 20 4.41 13.33 -0.57
C ALA A 20 4.22 13.01 0.92
N THR A 21 5.19 13.37 1.77
CA THR A 21 5.10 13.10 3.20
C THR A 21 4.01 13.92 3.88
N ASP A 22 3.85 15.17 3.48
CA ASP A 22 2.76 16.02 3.99
C ASP A 22 1.40 15.43 3.62
N TRP A 23 1.27 14.97 2.37
CA TRP A 23 0.02 14.32 1.93
C TRP A 23 -0.28 13.08 2.77
N MET A 24 0.73 12.24 3.00
CA MET A 24 0.55 11.01 3.79
C MET A 24 0.17 11.30 5.24
N GLU A 25 0.79 12.31 5.85
CA GLU A 25 0.46 12.72 7.22
C GLU A 25 -0.97 13.23 7.34
N ASN A 26 -1.47 13.92 6.32
CA ASN A 26 -2.82 14.47 6.30
C ASN A 26 -3.86 13.49 5.77
N ASN A 27 -3.47 12.30 5.33
CA ASN A 27 -4.35 11.31 4.73
C ASN A 27 -4.05 9.90 5.27
N LEU A 28 -3.84 9.77 6.56
CA LEU A 28 -3.49 8.49 7.19
C LEU A 28 -4.52 7.39 6.91
N GLU A 29 -5.79 7.75 6.85
CA GLU A 29 -6.87 6.80 6.55
C GLU A 29 -6.76 6.24 5.14
N ARG A 30 -6.27 7.04 4.20
CA ARG A 30 -6.11 6.62 2.81
C ARG A 30 -4.79 5.90 2.59
N LYS A 31 -3.78 6.25 3.38
CA LYS A 31 -2.49 5.57 3.38
C LYS A 31 -2.64 4.13 3.88
N ALA A 32 -3.40 3.94 4.97
CA ALA A 32 -3.72 2.62 5.50
C ALA A 32 -4.98 2.11 4.80
N VAL A 33 -4.81 1.56 3.60
CA VAL A 33 -5.91 1.13 2.74
C VAL A 33 -6.86 0.19 3.47
N LYS A 34 -6.31 -0.85 4.10
CA LYS A 34 -7.08 -1.77 4.92
C LYS A 34 -6.17 -2.49 5.89
N GLN A 35 -6.61 -2.56 7.14
CA GLN A 35 -5.85 -3.23 8.20
C GLN A 35 -6.80 -4.04 9.07
N GLU A 36 -6.47 -5.31 9.31
CA GLU A 36 -7.33 -6.23 10.04
C GLU A 36 -6.54 -7.11 10.99
N ASN A 37 -7.11 -7.34 12.18
CA ASN A 37 -6.57 -8.29 13.14
C ASN A 37 -7.46 -9.53 13.17
N ILE A 38 -6.85 -10.71 13.03
CA ILE A 38 -7.56 -11.99 13.12
C ILE A 38 -6.80 -12.81 14.15
N GLY A 39 -7.31 -12.82 15.40
CA GLY A 39 -6.57 -13.41 16.52
C GLY A 39 -5.23 -12.71 16.69
N ASP A 40 -4.16 -13.47 16.62
CA ASP A 40 -2.79 -12.96 16.75
C ASP A 40 -2.15 -12.53 15.43
N ILE A 41 -2.94 -12.53 14.35
CA ILE A 41 -2.45 -12.21 13.01
C ILE A 41 -2.93 -10.82 12.63
N PHE A 42 -1.99 -9.99 12.12
CA PHE A 42 -2.29 -8.66 11.62
C PHE A 42 -2.01 -8.60 10.12
N ILE A 43 -3.01 -8.22 9.33
CA ILE A 43 -2.90 -8.08 7.87
C ILE A 43 -3.03 -6.61 7.54
N SER A 44 -2.01 -6.06 6.89
CA SER A 44 -1.94 -4.62 6.59
C SER A 44 -1.68 -4.39 5.11
N THR A 45 -2.55 -3.59 4.48
CA THR A 45 -2.37 -3.13 3.10
C THR A 45 -2.27 -1.62 3.11
N VAL A 46 -1.16 -1.11 2.60
CA VAL A 46 -0.84 0.32 2.67
C VAL A 46 -0.43 0.89 1.31
N PHE A 47 -0.59 2.21 1.19
CA PHE A 47 0.00 2.99 0.10
C PHE A 47 1.40 3.40 0.53
N LEU A 48 2.40 3.08 -0.29
CA LEU A 48 3.81 3.29 0.05
C LEU A 48 4.31 4.71 -0.22
N GLY A 49 3.74 5.37 -1.22
CA GLY A 49 4.18 6.71 -1.62
C GLY A 49 5.45 6.71 -2.46
N LEU A 50 6.43 5.88 -2.14
CA LEU A 50 7.66 5.74 -2.91
C LEU A 50 7.52 4.58 -3.90
N ASP A 51 7.90 4.82 -5.16
CA ASP A 51 7.86 3.80 -6.19
C ASP A 51 8.90 2.71 -5.91
N HIS A 52 8.43 1.47 -5.80
CA HIS A 52 9.26 0.29 -5.57
C HIS A 52 9.50 -0.54 -6.83
N ALA A 53 9.13 -0.02 -8.01
CA ALA A 53 9.41 -0.70 -9.28
C ALA A 53 10.91 -0.71 -9.55
N LEU A 54 11.42 -1.84 -10.02
CA LEU A 54 12.84 -1.97 -10.34
C LEU A 54 13.13 -1.68 -11.81
N ASN A 55 12.34 -2.20 -12.73
CA ASN A 55 12.57 -2.05 -14.17
C ASN A 55 11.23 -1.93 -14.91
N SER A 56 10.31 -1.14 -14.37
CA SER A 56 8.98 -0.99 -14.95
C SER A 56 8.62 0.48 -15.06
N ASP A 57 7.87 0.84 -16.11
CA ASP A 57 7.32 2.18 -16.27
C ASP A 57 6.09 2.39 -15.39
N VAL A 58 5.53 1.31 -14.85
CA VAL A 58 4.37 1.40 -13.97
C VAL A 58 4.83 1.42 -12.52
N PRO A 59 4.55 2.48 -11.76
CA PRO A 59 4.97 2.57 -10.37
C PRO A 59 4.35 1.48 -9.49
N VAL A 60 5.16 0.93 -8.57
CA VAL A 60 4.70 -0.04 -7.58
C VAL A 60 4.53 0.71 -6.25
N LEU A 61 3.29 0.96 -5.85
CA LEU A 61 2.97 1.92 -4.80
C LEU A 61 2.14 1.36 -3.64
N TRP A 62 1.71 0.11 -3.68
CA TRP A 62 0.93 -0.51 -2.59
C TRP A 62 1.55 -1.82 -2.16
N GLU A 63 1.29 -2.18 -0.91
CA GLU A 63 1.85 -3.40 -0.34
C GLU A 63 0.93 -4.00 0.70
N THR A 64 0.80 -5.33 0.67
CA THR A 64 0.17 -6.09 1.74
C THR A 64 1.25 -6.87 2.48
N MET A 65 1.20 -6.83 3.81
CA MET A 65 2.04 -7.67 4.66
C MET A 65 1.19 -8.37 5.71
N ILE A 66 1.63 -9.56 6.09
CA ILE A 66 1.05 -10.33 7.18
C ILE A 66 2.07 -10.41 8.31
N PHE A 67 1.63 -10.14 9.52
CA PHE A 67 2.44 -10.23 10.73
C PHE A 67 1.83 -11.25 11.67
N GLY A 68 2.61 -12.26 12.04
CA GLY A 68 2.18 -13.34 12.91
C GLY A 68 1.64 -14.54 12.14
N GLY A 69 1.52 -15.68 12.83
CA GLY A 69 0.96 -16.91 12.28
C GLY A 69 1.85 -17.61 11.28
N GLU A 70 1.26 -18.55 10.55
CA GLU A 70 1.95 -19.39 9.57
C GLU A 70 2.55 -18.60 8.42
N HIS A 71 1.87 -17.52 8.02
CA HIS A 71 2.29 -16.67 6.90
C HIS A 71 2.98 -15.38 7.33
N ASP A 72 3.58 -15.38 8.50
CA ASP A 72 4.32 -14.22 9.00
C ASP A 72 5.35 -13.76 7.98
N GLN A 73 5.43 -12.45 7.77
CA GLN A 73 6.31 -11.80 6.80
C GLN A 73 5.91 -12.00 5.32
N TYR A 74 4.73 -12.57 5.06
CA TYR A 74 4.17 -12.56 3.71
C TYR A 74 4.14 -11.12 3.19
N GLN A 75 4.52 -10.92 1.94
CA GLN A 75 4.60 -9.61 1.32
C GLN A 75 4.18 -9.69 -0.14
N GLU A 76 3.28 -8.80 -0.55
CA GLU A 76 2.85 -8.67 -1.93
C GLU A 76 2.73 -7.19 -2.27
N ARG A 77 3.14 -6.80 -3.46
CA ARG A 77 3.11 -5.40 -3.91
C ARG A 77 2.25 -5.24 -5.15
N TYR A 78 1.69 -4.05 -5.33
CA TYR A 78 0.70 -3.79 -6.37
C TYR A 78 0.94 -2.44 -7.04
N THR A 79 0.38 -2.32 -8.25
CA THR A 79 0.49 -1.11 -9.06
C THR A 79 -0.78 -0.28 -9.09
N SER A 80 -1.88 -0.76 -8.50
CA SER A 80 -3.13 -0.03 -8.45
C SER A 80 -3.84 -0.24 -7.11
N TYR A 81 -4.71 0.70 -6.77
CA TYR A 81 -5.55 0.61 -5.58
C TYR A 81 -6.46 -0.63 -5.64
N GLU A 82 -7.05 -0.90 -6.83
CA GLU A 82 -7.93 -2.04 -7.04
C GLU A 82 -7.20 -3.36 -6.82
N ASP A 83 -5.97 -3.46 -7.34
CA ASP A 83 -5.15 -4.66 -7.13
C ASP A 83 -4.77 -4.83 -5.67
N ALA A 84 -4.55 -3.73 -4.97
CA ALA A 84 -4.26 -3.76 -3.53
C ALA A 84 -5.45 -4.31 -2.73
N LEU A 85 -6.67 -3.90 -3.07
CA LEU A 85 -7.88 -4.44 -2.43
C LEU A 85 -8.04 -5.94 -2.68
N GLU A 86 -7.82 -6.38 -3.91
CA GLU A 86 -7.89 -7.80 -4.26
C GLU A 86 -6.79 -8.60 -3.55
N GLY A 87 -5.58 -8.04 -3.49
CA GLY A 87 -4.46 -8.67 -2.80
C GLY A 87 -4.71 -8.81 -1.30
N HIS A 88 -5.37 -7.84 -0.70
CA HIS A 88 -5.76 -7.91 0.71
C HIS A 88 -6.72 -9.07 0.96
N LYS A 89 -7.72 -9.25 0.09
CA LYS A 89 -8.66 -10.38 0.17
C LYS A 89 -7.94 -11.71 0.04
N LYS A 90 -6.97 -11.81 -0.86
CA LYS A 90 -6.17 -13.04 -1.00
C LYS A 90 -5.40 -13.35 0.28
N ALA A 91 -4.82 -12.34 0.88
CA ALA A 91 -4.07 -12.50 2.14
C ALA A 91 -4.99 -13.00 3.25
N LEU A 92 -6.22 -12.52 3.32
CA LEU A 92 -7.21 -12.98 4.30
C LEU A 92 -7.56 -14.45 4.15
N ASN A 93 -7.41 -15.00 2.96
CA ASN A 93 -7.79 -16.39 2.64
C ASN A 93 -6.61 -17.37 2.64
N LEU A 94 -5.46 -16.96 3.08
CA LEU A 94 -4.28 -17.84 3.16
C LEU A 94 -4.36 -18.87 4.29
#